data_59ce321fe9e42d11d7e34b082f7387fa
#
_entry.id   59ce321fe9e42d11d7e34b082f7387fa
#
_cell.length_a   1.000
_cell.length_b   1.000
_cell.length_c   1.000
_cell.angle_alpha   90.00
_cell.angle_beta   90.00
_cell.angle_gamma   90.00
#
_symmetry.space_group_name_H-M   'P 1'
#
loop_
_entity.id
_entity.type
_entity.pdbx_description
1 polymer ?
#
loop_
_entity_poly.entity_id
_entity_poly.type
_entity_poly.pdbx_seq_one_letter_code
_entity_poly.pdbx_strand_id
1 'polypeptide(L)'
;REHNGKFRVLRMPTHNEHPYAIFPIVPRDWLMLFDYLSAHQISDAWISQIAYILDIMVTIPVEVLHDRHDLTGNNDDDTYRNRIMYEGRPEDPRDFNHISWRRRRFIDARKIAWYMHTHGDDVSWFMNVCKGKQDPWERMLNEFDPNEQMKRFK
;
A
#
# COMPACT_ATOMS: atom_id res chain seq x y z
N ARG A 1 -0.82 -22.60 4.45
CA ARG A 1 0.62 -22.60 4.09
C ARG A 1 1.34 -21.73 5.12
N GLU A 2 2.27 -22.29 5.85
CA GLU A 2 3.14 -21.53 6.73
C GLU A 2 3.99 -20.58 5.87
N HIS A 3 3.82 -19.29 6.08
CA HIS A 3 4.64 -18.25 5.44
C HIS A 3 5.96 -18.10 6.22
N ASN A 4 6.73 -19.16 6.27
CA ASN A 4 7.97 -19.27 7.04
C ASN A 4 8.92 -18.10 6.74
N GLY A 5 8.90 -17.09 7.63
CA GLY A 5 9.88 -16.01 7.65
C GLY A 5 9.85 -15.00 6.50
N LYS A 6 8.91 -15.11 5.56
CA LYS A 6 8.82 -14.19 4.44
C LYS A 6 8.13 -12.87 4.83
N PHE A 7 8.63 -11.77 4.30
CA PHE A 7 8.02 -10.46 4.47
C PHE A 7 6.66 -10.42 3.74
N ARG A 8 5.55 -10.36 4.48
CA ARG A 8 4.19 -10.38 3.91
C ARG A 8 3.30 -9.37 4.62
N VAL A 9 2.40 -8.77 3.87
CA VAL A 9 1.29 -7.96 4.39
C VAL A 9 0.01 -8.78 4.26
N LEU A 10 -0.69 -8.97 5.36
CA LEU A 10 -1.93 -9.73 5.36
C LEU A 10 -3.12 -8.79 5.19
N ARG A 11 -4.01 -9.15 4.27
CA ARG A 11 -5.28 -8.49 4.02
C ARG A 11 -6.42 -9.37 4.51
N MET A 12 -7.29 -8.80 5.31
CA MET A 12 -8.60 -9.35 5.60
C MET A 12 -9.61 -8.76 4.61
N PRO A 13 -10.32 -9.57 3.81
CA PRO A 13 -11.36 -9.05 2.95
C PRO A 13 -12.47 -8.38 3.77
N THR A 14 -13.09 -7.38 3.18
CA THR A 14 -14.25 -6.70 3.76
C THR A 14 -15.50 -7.07 2.97
N HIS A 15 -16.67 -7.05 3.60
CA HIS A 15 -17.95 -7.38 2.97
C HIS A 15 -18.27 -6.54 1.72
N ASN A 16 -17.68 -5.37 1.58
CA ASN A 16 -17.83 -4.47 0.43
C ASN A 16 -16.70 -4.57 -0.59
N GLU A 17 -15.90 -5.63 -0.53
CA GLU A 17 -14.75 -5.88 -1.43
C GLU A 17 -13.81 -4.69 -1.59
N HIS A 18 -13.52 -3.97 -0.50
CA HIS A 18 -12.64 -2.82 -0.55
C HIS A 18 -11.26 -3.20 -1.11
N PRO A 19 -10.71 -2.41 -2.07
CA PRO A 19 -9.47 -2.77 -2.77
C PRO A 19 -8.22 -2.79 -1.89
N TYR A 20 -8.22 -1.98 -0.85
CA TYR A 20 -7.11 -1.92 0.10
C TYR A 20 -7.34 -2.81 1.31
N ALA A 21 -6.25 -3.20 1.97
CA ALA A 21 -6.32 -3.84 3.27
C ALA A 21 -6.70 -2.80 4.33
N ILE A 22 -7.98 -2.64 4.61
CA ILE A 22 -8.48 -1.62 5.58
C ILE A 22 -7.86 -1.82 6.96
N PHE A 23 -7.65 -3.07 7.36
CA PHE A 23 -6.95 -3.43 8.59
C PHE A 23 -5.72 -4.27 8.24
N PRO A 24 -4.65 -3.67 7.69
CA PRO A 24 -3.47 -4.41 7.28
C PRO A 24 -2.73 -4.97 8.49
N ILE A 25 -2.34 -6.24 8.41
CA ILE A 25 -1.40 -6.82 9.36
C ILE A 25 -0.04 -6.82 8.70
N VAL A 26 0.89 -6.06 9.25
CA VAL A 26 2.26 -5.93 8.75
C VAL A 26 3.23 -6.73 9.63
N PRO A 27 4.33 -7.23 9.08
CA PRO A 27 5.37 -7.88 9.89
C PRO A 27 6.04 -6.85 10.81
N ARG A 28 6.57 -7.31 11.94
CA ARG A 28 7.32 -6.46 12.88
C ARG A 28 8.46 -5.70 12.20
N ASP A 29 9.09 -6.32 11.22
CA ASP A 29 10.21 -5.74 10.48
C ASP A 29 9.83 -4.48 9.70
N TRP A 30 8.54 -4.29 9.37
CA TRP A 30 8.04 -3.03 8.82
C TRP A 30 8.37 -1.85 9.72
N LEU A 31 8.05 -1.96 11.02
CA LEU A 31 8.35 -0.89 11.99
C LEU A 31 9.85 -0.71 12.21
N MET A 32 10.62 -1.80 12.15
CA MET A 32 12.08 -1.74 12.26
C MET A 32 12.73 -0.99 11.10
N LEU A 33 12.12 -1.05 9.91
CA LEU A 33 12.64 -0.38 8.71
C LEU A 33 12.28 1.11 8.64
N PHE A 34 11.16 1.52 9.22
CA PHE A 34 10.58 2.85 8.97
C PHE A 34 10.35 3.71 10.20
N ASP A 35 10.27 3.15 11.39
CA ASP A 35 9.78 3.80 12.63
C ASP A 35 8.33 4.35 12.52
N TYR A 36 7.59 3.97 11.47
CA TYR A 36 6.19 4.35 11.23
C TYR A 36 5.46 3.27 10.43
N LEU A 37 4.12 3.25 10.52
CA LEU A 37 3.28 2.41 9.66
C LEU A 37 3.05 3.04 8.30
N SER A 38 2.86 4.35 8.26
CA SER A 38 2.59 5.12 7.06
C SER A 38 3.14 6.53 7.22
N ALA A 39 3.72 7.08 6.16
CA ALA A 39 4.11 8.49 6.12
C ALA A 39 2.95 9.43 5.75
N HIS A 40 1.79 8.88 5.40
CA HIS A 40 0.57 9.62 5.06
C HIS A 40 -0.58 9.16 5.95
N GLN A 41 -1.55 10.04 6.21
CA GLN A 41 -2.71 9.73 7.07
C GLN A 41 -3.59 8.60 6.54
N ILE A 42 -3.59 8.32 5.22
CA ILE A 42 -4.30 7.19 4.61
C ILE A 42 -3.40 5.96 4.68
N SER A 43 -3.29 5.38 5.88
CA SER A 43 -2.33 4.30 6.17
C SER A 43 -2.68 2.97 5.48
N ASP A 44 -3.96 2.64 5.37
CA ASP A 44 -4.45 1.46 4.68
C ASP A 44 -4.06 1.45 3.19
N ALA A 45 -4.30 2.55 2.50
CA ALA A 45 -3.89 2.70 1.10
C ALA A 45 -2.37 2.75 0.96
N TRP A 46 -1.64 3.40 1.89
CA TRP A 46 -0.18 3.44 1.88
C TRP A 46 0.44 2.05 1.92
N ILE A 47 0.06 1.27 2.92
CA ILE A 47 0.57 -0.09 3.12
C ILE A 47 0.16 -0.98 1.95
N SER A 48 -1.10 -0.89 1.52
CA SER A 48 -1.62 -1.71 0.43
C SER A 48 -0.91 -1.44 -0.89
N GLN A 49 -0.68 -0.19 -1.26
CA GLN A 49 0.02 0.14 -2.49
C GLN A 49 1.48 -0.36 -2.48
N ILE A 50 2.19 -0.21 -1.36
CA ILE A 50 3.54 -0.76 -1.23
C ILE A 50 3.50 -2.29 -1.36
N ALA A 51 2.54 -2.95 -0.71
CA ALA A 51 2.41 -4.39 -0.76
C ALA A 51 2.07 -4.90 -2.18
N TYR A 52 1.27 -4.16 -2.94
CA TYR A 52 0.98 -4.47 -4.35
C TYR A 52 2.21 -4.25 -5.24
N ILE A 53 2.95 -3.15 -5.05
CA ILE A 53 4.20 -2.88 -5.78
C ILE A 53 5.18 -4.05 -5.64
N LEU A 54 5.25 -4.64 -4.46
CA LEU A 54 6.21 -5.71 -4.14
C LEU A 54 5.66 -7.13 -4.31
N ASP A 55 4.38 -7.28 -4.65
CA ASP A 55 3.69 -8.58 -4.73
C ASP A 55 3.77 -9.38 -3.41
N ILE A 56 3.62 -8.69 -2.29
CA ILE A 56 3.71 -9.28 -0.95
C ILE A 56 2.38 -9.29 -0.19
N MET A 57 1.29 -8.90 -0.84
CA MET A 57 -0.05 -8.96 -0.26
C MET A 57 -0.55 -10.40 -0.23
N VAL A 58 -1.05 -10.82 0.91
CA VAL A 58 -1.68 -12.14 1.10
C VAL A 58 -3.07 -11.94 1.70
N THR A 59 -4.09 -12.42 1.01
CA THR A 59 -5.44 -12.43 1.55
C THR A 59 -5.63 -13.64 2.45
N ILE A 60 -6.08 -13.40 3.68
CA ILE A 60 -6.43 -14.46 4.64
C ILE A 60 -7.95 -14.66 4.68
N PRO A 61 -8.46 -15.89 4.95
CA PRO A 61 -9.88 -16.20 4.90
C PRO A 61 -10.61 -15.75 6.19
N VAL A 62 -10.44 -14.49 6.55
CA VAL A 62 -11.11 -13.85 7.70
C VAL A 62 -11.77 -12.59 7.18
N GLU A 63 -13.08 -12.60 7.05
CA GLU A 63 -13.85 -11.44 6.64
C GLU A 63 -14.04 -10.48 7.81
N VAL A 64 -13.91 -9.17 7.53
CA VAL A 64 -14.09 -8.10 8.51
C VAL A 64 -15.25 -7.22 8.09
N LEU A 65 -16.16 -6.97 9.01
CA LEU A 65 -17.20 -5.97 8.82
C LEU A 65 -16.55 -4.57 8.95
N HIS A 66 -16.53 -3.85 7.85
CA HIS A 66 -16.06 -2.46 7.80
C HIS A 66 -17.26 -1.52 7.70
N ASP A 67 -17.63 -0.97 8.84
CA ASP A 67 -18.76 -0.05 8.96
C ASP A 67 -18.33 1.35 8.57
N ARG A 68 -18.53 1.68 7.30
CA ARG A 68 -18.13 2.97 6.72
C ARG A 68 -19.16 4.05 7.04
N HIS A 69 -18.70 5.28 7.26
CA HIS A 69 -19.54 6.44 7.55
C HIS A 69 -20.60 6.71 6.44
N ASP A 70 -20.25 6.47 5.16
CA ASP A 70 -21.18 6.60 4.03
C ASP A 70 -22.30 5.56 4.04
N LEU A 71 -22.12 4.44 4.77
CA LEU A 71 -23.15 3.42 5.01
C LEU A 71 -23.93 3.69 6.31
N THR A 72 -23.30 4.30 7.30
CA THR A 72 -23.92 4.56 8.62
C THR A 72 -24.55 5.93 8.73
N GLY A 73 -24.29 6.83 7.78
CA GLY A 73 -24.77 8.21 7.81
C GLY A 73 -24.04 9.12 8.81
N ASN A 74 -23.02 8.62 9.49
CA ASN A 74 -22.25 9.40 10.45
C ASN A 74 -21.13 10.19 9.73
N ASN A 75 -21.45 11.41 9.29
CA ASN A 75 -20.52 12.31 8.60
C ASN A 75 -19.74 13.24 9.54
N ASP A 76 -19.75 12.98 10.83
CA ASP A 76 -19.25 13.92 11.85
C ASP A 76 -17.76 13.73 12.20
N ASP A 77 -17.01 13.01 11.38
CA ASP A 77 -15.58 12.79 11.54
C ASP A 77 -14.78 13.93 10.89
N ASP A 78 -14.02 14.67 11.69
CA ASP A 78 -13.13 15.74 11.23
C ASP A 78 -12.10 15.28 10.21
N THR A 79 -11.67 14.02 10.28
CA THR A 79 -10.74 13.44 9.33
C THR A 79 -11.32 13.42 7.93
N TYR A 80 -12.58 13.00 7.78
CA TYR A 80 -13.27 12.99 6.50
C TYR A 80 -13.57 14.42 6.01
N ARG A 81 -14.01 15.32 6.89
CA ARG A 81 -14.27 16.72 6.52
C ARG A 81 -13.01 17.41 5.99
N ASN A 82 -11.88 17.22 6.64
CA ASN A 82 -10.60 17.80 6.21
C ASN A 82 -10.11 17.15 4.89
N ARG A 83 -10.33 15.85 4.71
CA ARG A 83 -9.91 15.10 3.54
C ARG A 83 -10.61 15.54 2.26
N ILE A 84 -11.90 15.81 2.30
CA ILE A 84 -12.70 16.30 1.15
C ILE A 84 -12.11 17.57 0.54
N MET A 85 -11.41 18.39 1.32
CA MET A 85 -10.84 19.65 0.85
C MET A 85 -9.71 19.47 -0.18
N TYR A 86 -9.01 18.35 -0.17
CA TYR A 86 -7.83 18.11 -1.04
C TYR A 86 -7.84 16.75 -1.75
N GLU A 87 -8.67 15.80 -1.32
CA GLU A 87 -8.77 14.47 -1.96
C GLU A 87 -9.24 14.60 -3.42
N GLY A 88 -8.56 13.87 -4.31
CA GLY A 88 -8.81 13.94 -5.74
C GLY A 88 -8.18 15.14 -6.44
N ARG A 89 -7.29 15.87 -5.75
CA ARG A 89 -6.52 17.00 -6.30
C ARG A 89 -5.01 16.68 -6.26
N PRO A 90 -4.50 15.90 -7.23
CA PRO A 90 -3.13 15.42 -7.20
C PRO A 90 -2.06 16.54 -7.23
N GLU A 91 -2.44 17.77 -7.57
CA GLU A 91 -1.60 18.96 -7.46
C GLU A 91 -1.48 19.49 -6.01
N ASP A 92 -2.41 19.16 -5.13
CA ASP A 92 -2.35 19.55 -3.71
C ASP A 92 -1.35 18.63 -2.97
N PRO A 93 -0.34 19.20 -2.29
CA PRO A 93 0.66 18.40 -1.58
C PRO A 93 0.10 17.56 -0.42
N ARG A 94 -1.15 17.76 -0.02
CA ARG A 94 -1.84 16.94 0.97
C ARG A 94 -2.56 15.74 0.36
N ASP A 95 -2.79 15.75 -0.97
CA ASP A 95 -3.44 14.64 -1.67
C ASP A 95 -2.55 13.41 -1.68
N PHE A 96 -3.15 12.24 -1.42
CA PHE A 96 -2.45 10.96 -1.40
C PHE A 96 -1.74 10.63 -2.73
N ASN A 97 -2.29 11.11 -3.84
CA ASN A 97 -1.74 10.91 -5.18
C ASN A 97 -0.77 12.00 -5.63
N HIS A 98 -0.50 13.00 -4.78
CA HIS A 98 0.52 13.99 -5.08
C HIS A 98 1.88 13.31 -5.33
N ILE A 99 2.66 13.86 -6.26
CA ILE A 99 3.91 13.24 -6.72
C ILE A 99 4.92 12.98 -5.59
N SER A 100 4.98 13.84 -4.58
CA SER A 100 5.87 13.65 -3.43
C SER A 100 5.54 12.37 -2.63
N TRP A 101 4.25 12.09 -2.42
CA TRP A 101 3.82 10.90 -1.70
C TRP A 101 3.98 9.63 -2.53
N ARG A 102 3.76 9.72 -3.83
CA ARG A 102 4.04 8.61 -4.76
C ARG A 102 5.54 8.26 -4.74
N ARG A 103 6.43 9.25 -4.81
CA ARG A 103 7.89 9.07 -4.68
C ARG A 103 8.25 8.45 -3.33
N ARG A 104 7.64 8.91 -2.25
CA ARG A 104 7.91 8.37 -0.92
C ARG A 104 7.52 6.91 -0.81
N ARG A 105 6.32 6.52 -1.29
CA ARG A 105 5.90 5.10 -1.33
C ARG A 105 6.89 4.23 -2.10
N PHE A 106 7.40 4.72 -3.20
CA PHE A 106 8.40 4.00 -3.98
C PHE A 106 9.73 3.84 -3.21
N ILE A 107 10.18 4.87 -2.52
CA ILE A 107 11.37 4.79 -1.65
C ILE A 107 11.16 3.75 -0.54
N ASP A 108 9.99 3.73 0.07
CA ASP A 108 9.66 2.76 1.10
C ASP A 108 9.59 1.33 0.51
N ALA A 109 8.98 1.16 -0.65
CA ALA A 109 9.00 -0.12 -1.36
C ALA A 109 10.43 -0.62 -1.66
N ARG A 110 11.32 0.27 -2.09
CA ARG A 110 12.74 -0.08 -2.32
C ARG A 110 13.45 -0.54 -1.05
N LYS A 111 13.17 0.10 0.08
CA LYS A 111 13.76 -0.33 1.37
C LYS A 111 13.31 -1.73 1.75
N ILE A 112 12.01 -2.03 1.60
CA ILE A 112 11.48 -3.37 1.85
C ILE A 112 12.07 -4.38 0.86
N ALA A 113 12.13 -4.07 -0.43
CA ALA A 113 12.70 -4.95 -1.43
C ALA A 113 14.18 -5.28 -1.14
N TRP A 114 14.93 -4.30 -0.72
CA TRP A 114 16.33 -4.50 -0.30
C TRP A 114 16.42 -5.41 0.93
N TYR A 115 15.58 -5.17 1.93
CA TYR A 115 15.50 -6.03 3.12
C TYR A 115 15.16 -7.47 2.72
N MET A 116 14.11 -7.66 1.91
CA MET A 116 13.70 -8.98 1.41
C MET A 116 14.83 -9.68 0.67
N HIS A 117 15.52 -8.97 -0.23
CA HIS A 117 16.64 -9.52 -0.99
C HIS A 117 17.77 -10.00 -0.07
N THR A 118 18.12 -9.22 0.95
CA THR A 118 19.18 -9.59 1.92
C THR A 118 18.79 -10.76 2.82
N HIS A 119 17.49 -11.07 2.91
CA HIS A 119 16.95 -12.20 3.68
C HIS A 119 16.54 -13.40 2.79
N GLY A 120 16.95 -13.38 1.50
CA GLY A 120 16.78 -14.50 0.58
C GLY A 120 15.42 -14.59 -0.12
N ASP A 121 14.58 -13.56 -0.04
CA ASP A 121 13.36 -13.49 -0.83
C ASP A 121 13.67 -13.11 -2.30
N ASP A 122 12.91 -13.68 -3.25
CA ASP A 122 13.01 -13.30 -4.66
C ASP A 122 12.28 -11.99 -4.93
N VAL A 123 13.05 -10.95 -5.17
CA VAL A 123 12.58 -9.61 -5.58
C VAL A 123 13.24 -9.16 -6.90
N SER A 124 13.72 -10.13 -7.69
CA SER A 124 14.51 -9.88 -8.90
C SER A 124 13.77 -8.98 -9.90
N TRP A 125 12.47 -9.16 -10.08
CA TRP A 125 11.65 -8.34 -10.96
C TRP A 125 11.67 -6.87 -10.54
N PHE A 126 11.49 -6.56 -9.26
CA PHE A 126 11.51 -5.20 -8.73
C PHE A 126 12.92 -4.58 -8.81
N MET A 127 13.93 -5.37 -8.47
CA MET A 127 15.32 -4.94 -8.57
C MET A 127 15.73 -4.63 -10.03
N ASN A 128 15.21 -5.38 -10.99
CA ASN A 128 15.44 -5.12 -12.42
C ASN A 128 14.77 -3.82 -12.88
N VAL A 129 13.56 -3.55 -12.45
CA VAL A 129 12.88 -2.26 -12.68
C VAL A 129 13.71 -1.10 -12.10
N CYS A 130 14.28 -1.28 -10.91
CA CYS A 130 15.10 -0.24 -10.28
C CYS A 130 16.49 -0.02 -10.94
N LYS A 131 17.00 -0.98 -11.71
CA LYS A 131 18.31 -0.89 -12.41
C LYS A 131 18.21 -0.28 -13.81
N GLY A 132 17.03 -0.10 -14.34
CA GLY A 132 16.83 0.46 -15.69
C GLY A 132 17.33 1.88 -15.81
N LYS A 133 17.70 2.29 -17.04
CA LYS A 133 18.16 3.66 -17.37
C LYS A 133 17.02 4.69 -17.31
N GLN A 134 15.78 4.27 -17.42
CA GLN A 134 14.60 5.11 -17.16
C GLN A 134 14.43 5.29 -15.67
N ASP A 135 14.01 6.47 -15.23
CA ASP A 135 13.65 6.68 -13.84
C ASP A 135 12.63 5.58 -13.44
N PRO A 136 13.01 4.65 -12.56
CA PRO A 136 12.14 3.52 -12.20
C PRO A 136 10.79 3.99 -11.70
N TRP A 137 10.76 5.22 -11.25
CA TRP A 137 9.63 5.94 -10.75
C TRP A 137 8.61 6.29 -11.85
N GLU A 138 9.02 6.87 -12.97
CA GLU A 138 8.12 7.20 -14.08
C GLU A 138 7.52 5.93 -14.67
N ARG A 139 8.34 4.89 -14.82
CA ARG A 139 7.86 3.59 -15.27
C ARG A 139 6.83 2.99 -14.33
N MET A 140 7.09 2.98 -13.03
CA MET A 140 6.14 2.50 -12.02
C MET A 140 4.87 3.33 -11.96
N LEU A 141 4.95 4.65 -12.17
CA LEU A 141 3.77 5.51 -12.25
C LEU A 141 2.89 5.21 -13.46
N ASN A 142 3.49 4.83 -14.59
CA ASN A 142 2.80 4.57 -15.83
C ASN A 142 2.30 3.11 -15.94
N GLU A 143 3.05 2.15 -15.38
CA GLU A 143 2.74 0.73 -15.47
C GLU A 143 1.96 0.19 -14.26
N PHE A 144 1.98 0.89 -13.13
CA PHE A 144 1.27 0.49 -11.93
C PHE A 144 -0.10 1.12 -11.87
N ASP A 145 -1.10 0.41 -12.39
CA ASP A 145 -2.51 0.69 -12.09
C ASP A 145 -2.92 -0.13 -10.86
N PRO A 146 -3.19 0.54 -9.71
CA PRO A 146 -3.69 -0.15 -8.52
C PRO A 146 -4.94 -0.97 -8.79
N ASN A 147 -5.81 -0.52 -9.71
CA ASN A 147 -7.04 -1.20 -10.04
C ASN A 147 -6.79 -2.50 -10.82
N GLU A 148 -5.78 -2.53 -11.70
CA GLU A 148 -5.39 -3.76 -12.40
C GLU A 148 -4.74 -4.76 -11.45
N GLN A 149 -3.92 -4.30 -10.53
CA GLN A 149 -3.33 -5.16 -9.51
C GLN A 149 -4.40 -5.76 -8.58
N MET A 150 -5.43 -4.99 -8.25
CA MET A 150 -6.55 -5.47 -7.43
C MET A 150 -7.33 -6.60 -8.10
N LYS A 151 -7.45 -6.61 -9.43
CA LYS A 151 -8.14 -7.69 -10.16
C LYS A 151 -7.46 -9.06 -9.97
N ARG A 152 -6.16 -9.09 -9.64
CA ARG A 152 -5.44 -10.33 -9.38
C ARG A 152 -5.77 -10.98 -8.03
N PHE A 153 -6.41 -10.24 -7.14
CA PHE A 153 -6.74 -10.68 -5.78
C PHE A 153 -8.25 -10.89 -5.55
N LYS A 154 -9.04 -10.82 -6.62
CA LYS A 154 -10.48 -11.17 -6.61
C LYS A 154 -10.71 -12.68 -6.76
#